data_20dcd95a627489a70846d84c3767f0cb
#
_entry.id   20dcd95a627489a70846d84c3767f0cb
#
_cell.length_a   1.000
_cell.length_b   1.000
_cell.length_c   1.000
_cell.angle_alpha   90.00
_cell.angle_beta   90.00
_cell.angle_gamma   90.00
#
_symmetry.space_group_name_H-M   'P 1'
#
loop_
_entity.id
_entity.type
_entity.pdbx_description
1 polymer ?
#
loop_
_entity_poly.entity_id
_entity_poly.type
_entity_poly.pdbx_seq_one_letter_code
_entity_poly.pdbx_strand_id
1 'polypeptide(L)'
;MKTYIEVEPGVELYVEDHGAGDVLVFIPGFTFTTEVFSRQVDHFCKTHRTIVIDPRSHGRSTMTVHGNDYATHGADLQKVLQALKIENPILIGWSFGCLTVWEYIRQFGTDDMKGQVLIDMPPKSLSHNENQDWVEGKLDDMAAAYTNYLRNPKGQRDFISAYANSVMVQRDLTEEELSWLVEQSLTTPYYIAANLFSSGLFSDYREEAASGSQQIPTLYVVAEHWSSTARPYLNKLAPKAAVDVLGGHMMFWEHHERFHTLMEAFLAKQT
;
A
#
# COMPACT_ATOMS: atom_id res chain seq x y z
N MET A 1 18.85 -9.92 0.87
CA MET A 1 19.70 -9.18 1.84
C MET A 1 18.78 -8.33 2.70
N LYS A 2 19.08 -8.16 4.00
CA LYS A 2 18.36 -7.24 4.90
C LYS A 2 19.30 -6.07 5.22
N THR A 3 18.84 -4.85 5.09
CA THR A 3 19.68 -3.66 5.26
C THR A 3 18.87 -2.46 5.76
N TYR A 4 19.59 -1.42 6.16
CA TYR A 4 19.03 -0.11 6.50
C TYR A 4 19.55 0.93 5.52
N ILE A 5 18.66 1.79 5.02
CA ILE A 5 18.99 2.85 4.07
C ILE A 5 18.66 4.19 4.71
N GLU A 6 19.67 5.03 4.88
CA GLU A 6 19.48 6.38 5.41
C GLU A 6 18.80 7.26 4.35
N VAL A 7 17.62 7.79 4.71
CA VAL A 7 16.82 8.65 3.84
C VAL A 7 16.92 10.13 4.23
N GLU A 8 17.31 10.39 5.45
CA GLU A 8 17.76 11.70 5.96
C GLU A 8 18.66 11.49 7.19
N PRO A 9 19.44 12.49 7.64
CA PRO A 9 20.33 12.32 8.78
C PRO A 9 19.63 11.75 10.01
N GLY A 10 20.01 10.52 10.39
CA GLY A 10 19.45 9.80 11.53
C GLY A 10 18.12 9.10 11.29
N VAL A 11 17.61 9.06 10.06
CA VAL A 11 16.40 8.30 9.68
C VAL A 11 16.74 7.22 8.67
N GLU A 12 16.64 5.98 9.09
CA GLU A 12 16.95 4.80 8.29
C GLU A 12 15.67 3.98 8.05
N LEU A 13 15.46 3.54 6.82
CA LEU A 13 14.39 2.60 6.47
C LEU A 13 14.95 1.19 6.39
N TYR A 14 14.22 0.26 6.99
CA TYR A 14 14.48 -1.17 6.86
C TYR A 14 14.01 -1.67 5.50
N VAL A 15 14.90 -2.37 4.80
CA VAL A 15 14.66 -2.88 3.45
C VAL A 15 15.13 -4.33 3.36
N GLU A 16 14.31 -5.18 2.75
CA GLU A 16 14.70 -6.52 2.34
C GLU A 16 14.82 -6.56 0.81
N ASP A 17 15.92 -7.13 0.32
CA ASP A 17 16.27 -7.25 -1.10
C ASP A 17 16.56 -8.71 -1.41
N HIS A 18 15.75 -9.32 -2.27
CA HIS A 18 15.76 -10.75 -2.59
C HIS A 18 15.73 -10.98 -4.09
N GLY A 19 16.38 -12.06 -4.56
CA GLY A 19 16.37 -12.44 -5.97
C GLY A 19 17.22 -11.56 -6.88
N ALA A 20 16.92 -11.59 -8.18
CA ALA A 20 17.60 -10.83 -9.23
C ALA A 20 16.70 -10.72 -10.46
N GLY A 21 16.99 -9.78 -11.36
CA GLY A 21 16.23 -9.53 -12.58
C GLY A 21 15.41 -8.25 -12.50
N ASP A 22 14.28 -8.19 -13.20
CA ASP A 22 13.35 -7.05 -13.15
C ASP A 22 12.87 -6.79 -11.72
N VAL A 23 12.72 -5.52 -11.37
CA VAL A 23 12.55 -5.11 -9.98
C VAL A 23 11.08 -4.93 -9.62
N LEU A 24 10.65 -5.61 -8.57
CA LEU A 24 9.36 -5.44 -7.92
C LEU A 24 9.58 -4.79 -6.54
N VAL A 25 8.91 -3.67 -6.27
CA VAL A 25 9.01 -2.95 -4.99
C VAL A 25 7.65 -2.95 -4.31
N PHE A 26 7.53 -3.66 -3.18
CA PHE A 26 6.30 -3.77 -2.41
C PHE A 26 6.28 -2.77 -1.24
N ILE A 27 5.18 -2.05 -1.12
CA ILE A 27 4.96 -0.98 -0.14
C ILE A 27 3.71 -1.34 0.67
N PRO A 28 3.83 -1.58 1.99
CA PRO A 28 2.72 -2.00 2.83
C PRO A 28 1.72 -0.86 3.09
N GLY A 29 0.52 -1.25 3.52
CA GLY A 29 -0.54 -0.34 3.92
C GLY A 29 -0.30 0.31 5.28
N PHE A 30 -1.32 1.04 5.71
CA PHE A 30 -1.37 1.78 6.97
C PHE A 30 -0.88 0.97 8.17
N THR A 31 0.21 1.42 8.78
CA THR A 31 0.89 0.84 9.96
C THR A 31 1.43 -0.59 9.82
N PHE A 32 1.28 -1.22 8.65
CA PHE A 32 1.80 -2.57 8.39
C PHE A 32 3.28 -2.56 7.98
N THR A 33 3.89 -3.74 7.99
CA THR A 33 5.32 -3.94 7.77
C THR A 33 5.59 -4.82 6.56
N THR A 34 6.87 -4.99 6.21
CA THR A 34 7.33 -5.91 5.16
C THR A 34 6.81 -7.35 5.33
N GLU A 35 6.47 -7.77 6.55
CA GLU A 35 6.06 -9.14 6.87
C GLU A 35 4.78 -9.58 6.16
N VAL A 36 3.89 -8.64 5.85
CA VAL A 36 2.65 -8.96 5.12
C VAL A 36 2.91 -9.53 3.74
N PHE A 37 4.06 -9.20 3.13
CA PHE A 37 4.44 -9.64 1.79
C PHE A 37 5.34 -10.88 1.75
N SER A 38 5.53 -11.59 2.86
CA SER A 38 6.41 -12.77 2.93
C SER A 38 6.13 -13.79 1.81
N ARG A 39 4.85 -14.09 1.54
CA ARG A 39 4.44 -15.03 0.49
C ARG A 39 4.80 -14.53 -0.93
N GLN A 40 4.71 -13.20 -1.17
CA GLN A 40 5.08 -12.57 -2.43
C GLN A 40 6.59 -12.59 -2.62
N VAL A 41 7.36 -12.30 -1.56
CA VAL A 41 8.81 -12.39 -1.58
C VAL A 41 9.25 -13.82 -1.92
N ASP A 42 8.73 -14.83 -1.21
CA ASP A 42 9.09 -16.25 -1.42
C ASP A 42 8.75 -16.74 -2.83
N HIS A 43 7.72 -16.18 -3.44
CA HIS A 43 7.30 -16.53 -4.79
C HIS A 43 8.13 -15.83 -5.85
N PHE A 44 8.13 -14.49 -5.83
CA PHE A 44 8.69 -13.67 -6.91
C PHE A 44 10.21 -13.55 -6.87
N CYS A 45 10.88 -13.74 -5.73
CA CYS A 45 12.34 -13.69 -5.67
C CYS A 45 13.04 -14.78 -6.52
N LYS A 46 12.30 -15.77 -6.98
CA LYS A 46 12.80 -16.84 -7.87
C LYS A 46 13.03 -16.35 -9.31
N THR A 47 12.33 -15.29 -9.71
CA THR A 47 12.32 -14.78 -11.10
C THR A 47 12.57 -13.28 -11.21
N HIS A 48 12.41 -12.53 -10.11
CA HIS A 48 12.53 -11.07 -10.05
C HIS A 48 13.40 -10.65 -8.87
N ARG A 49 13.98 -9.45 -8.95
CA ARG A 49 14.51 -8.79 -7.76
C ARG A 49 13.35 -8.18 -6.98
N THR A 50 13.08 -8.72 -5.81
CA THR A 50 11.93 -8.37 -4.97
C THR A 50 12.39 -7.56 -3.78
N ILE A 51 11.94 -6.31 -3.69
CA ILE A 51 12.25 -5.37 -2.63
C ILE A 51 10.98 -5.18 -1.79
N VAL A 52 11.12 -5.22 -0.47
CA VAL A 52 10.06 -4.84 0.47
C VAL A 52 10.62 -3.83 1.46
N ILE A 53 9.83 -2.82 1.84
CA ILE A 53 10.27 -1.68 2.63
C ILE A 53 9.33 -1.50 3.82
N ASP A 54 9.88 -1.40 5.04
CA ASP A 54 9.13 -0.81 6.14
C ASP A 54 9.19 0.73 5.96
N PRO A 55 8.07 1.42 5.73
CA PRO A 55 8.09 2.87 5.60
C PRO A 55 8.57 3.56 6.90
N ARG A 56 8.87 4.84 6.82
CA ARG A 56 9.21 5.65 8.00
C ARG A 56 8.20 5.42 9.13
N SER A 57 8.70 5.21 10.32
CA SER A 57 7.92 4.93 11.53
C SER A 57 7.06 3.67 11.49
N HIS A 58 7.37 2.74 10.59
CA HIS A 58 6.76 1.39 10.55
C HIS A 58 7.80 0.33 10.89
N GLY A 59 7.37 -0.73 11.55
CA GLY A 59 8.15 -1.93 11.78
C GLY A 59 9.55 -1.67 12.35
N ARG A 60 10.57 -2.00 11.55
CA ARG A 60 12.00 -1.89 11.90
C ARG A 60 12.65 -0.57 11.49
N SER A 61 11.94 0.27 10.74
CA SER A 61 12.43 1.59 10.34
C SER A 61 12.48 2.57 11.52
N THR A 62 13.30 3.60 11.40
CA THR A 62 13.43 4.64 12.43
C THR A 62 12.07 5.26 12.77
N MET A 63 11.73 5.27 14.06
CA MET A 63 10.59 6.02 14.58
C MET A 63 10.95 7.49 14.66
N THR A 64 10.16 8.35 14.04
CA THR A 64 10.36 9.80 14.07
C THR A 64 9.04 10.52 14.31
N VAL A 65 9.10 11.71 14.91
CA VAL A 65 7.92 12.56 15.15
C VAL A 65 7.54 13.43 13.96
N HIS A 66 8.36 13.45 12.91
CA HIS A 66 8.15 14.24 11.70
C HIS A 66 8.18 13.36 10.44
N GLY A 67 7.66 13.87 9.33
CA GLY A 67 7.63 13.17 8.06
C GLY A 67 6.71 11.95 8.04
N ASN A 68 5.74 11.89 8.97
CA ASN A 68 4.73 10.85 9.00
C ASN A 68 3.53 11.25 8.13
N ASP A 69 3.79 11.38 6.84
CA ASP A 69 2.85 11.73 5.78
C ASP A 69 3.30 11.10 4.46
N TYR A 70 2.38 10.97 3.50
CA TYR A 70 2.66 10.24 2.25
C TYR A 70 3.55 11.04 1.30
N ALA A 71 3.60 12.37 1.38
CA ALA A 71 4.55 13.17 0.60
C ALA A 71 6.00 12.83 1.00
N THR A 72 6.26 12.72 2.30
CA THR A 72 7.57 12.27 2.81
C THR A 72 7.85 10.81 2.43
N HIS A 73 6.86 9.91 2.53
CA HIS A 73 7.04 8.50 2.14
C HIS A 73 7.39 8.36 0.64
N GLY A 74 6.78 9.17 -0.25
CA GLY A 74 7.14 9.20 -1.67
C GLY A 74 8.58 9.65 -1.91
N ALA A 75 9.03 10.69 -1.20
CA ALA A 75 10.41 11.16 -1.25
C ALA A 75 11.40 10.15 -0.67
N ASP A 76 11.04 9.47 0.42
CA ASP A 76 11.86 8.40 1.01
C ASP A 76 11.99 7.20 0.05
N LEU A 77 10.91 6.81 -0.62
CA LEU A 77 10.95 5.77 -1.66
C LEU A 77 11.97 6.09 -2.74
N GLN A 78 11.98 7.33 -3.26
CA GLN A 78 12.97 7.76 -4.26
C GLN A 78 14.41 7.58 -3.75
N LYS A 79 14.69 7.93 -2.48
CA LYS A 79 16.02 7.78 -1.89
C LYS A 79 16.43 6.31 -1.75
N VAL A 80 15.47 5.43 -1.40
CA VAL A 80 15.70 3.98 -1.36
C VAL A 80 16.03 3.45 -2.76
N LEU A 81 15.27 3.82 -3.79
CA LEU A 81 15.52 3.41 -5.17
C LEU A 81 16.92 3.85 -5.64
N GLN A 82 17.29 5.10 -5.36
CA GLN A 82 18.63 5.65 -5.68
C GLN A 82 19.75 4.91 -4.96
N ALA A 83 19.61 4.67 -3.65
CA ALA A 83 20.63 3.99 -2.84
C ALA A 83 20.87 2.55 -3.31
N LEU A 84 19.80 1.85 -3.73
CA LEU A 84 19.85 0.49 -4.27
C LEU A 84 20.15 0.42 -5.77
N LYS A 85 20.32 1.58 -6.42
CA LYS A 85 20.54 1.70 -7.88
C LYS A 85 19.47 0.96 -8.67
N ILE A 86 18.22 1.17 -8.28
CA ILE A 86 17.07 0.56 -8.94
C ILE A 86 16.63 1.47 -10.09
N GLU A 87 16.56 0.90 -11.27
CA GLU A 87 16.06 1.53 -12.49
C GLU A 87 14.81 0.78 -12.96
N ASN A 88 13.83 1.51 -13.47
CA ASN A 88 12.59 0.97 -14.03
C ASN A 88 11.87 -0.06 -13.13
N PRO A 89 11.60 0.23 -11.84
CA PRO A 89 10.86 -0.68 -10.99
C PRO A 89 9.38 -0.79 -11.40
N ILE A 90 8.76 -1.91 -11.04
CA ILE A 90 7.31 -1.97 -10.89
C ILE A 90 7.00 -1.70 -9.41
N LEU A 91 6.30 -0.61 -9.14
CA LEU A 91 5.89 -0.23 -7.80
C LEU A 91 4.56 -0.88 -7.44
N ILE A 92 4.50 -1.55 -6.29
CA ILE A 92 3.33 -2.32 -5.84
C ILE A 92 2.92 -1.76 -4.47
N GLY A 93 1.84 -1.00 -4.44
CA GLY A 93 1.26 -0.46 -3.21
C GLY A 93 0.05 -1.27 -2.76
N TRP A 94 -0.06 -1.55 -1.47
CA TRP A 94 -1.26 -2.07 -0.87
C TRP A 94 -1.91 -1.03 0.04
N SER A 95 -3.26 -0.82 -0.11
CA SER A 95 -3.98 0.12 0.76
C SER A 95 -3.29 1.49 0.75
N PHE A 96 -3.02 2.10 1.88
CA PHE A 96 -2.28 3.36 1.98
C PHE A 96 -0.85 3.31 1.40
N GLY A 97 -0.29 2.14 1.14
CA GLY A 97 0.93 2.01 0.34
C GLY A 97 0.77 2.52 -1.11
N CYS A 98 -0.46 2.50 -1.64
CA CYS A 98 -0.77 3.12 -2.94
C CYS A 98 -0.58 4.64 -2.91
N LEU A 99 -0.82 5.29 -1.76
CA LEU A 99 -0.62 6.74 -1.60
C LEU A 99 0.87 7.09 -1.76
N THR A 100 1.77 6.25 -1.25
CA THR A 100 3.22 6.38 -1.45
C THR A 100 3.59 6.26 -2.94
N VAL A 101 2.96 5.32 -3.67
CA VAL A 101 3.18 5.18 -5.13
C VAL A 101 2.70 6.43 -5.87
N TRP A 102 1.52 6.95 -5.54
CA TRP A 102 1.01 8.16 -6.20
C TRP A 102 1.79 9.42 -5.81
N GLU A 103 2.26 9.53 -4.56
CA GLU A 103 3.17 10.62 -4.18
C GLU A 103 4.51 10.54 -4.91
N TYR A 104 5.04 9.33 -5.10
CA TYR A 104 6.22 9.15 -5.95
C TYR A 104 5.96 9.69 -7.37
N ILE A 105 4.84 9.33 -8.00
CA ILE A 105 4.46 9.81 -9.34
C ILE A 105 4.29 11.34 -9.34
N ARG A 106 3.64 11.91 -8.33
CA ARG A 106 3.46 13.37 -8.18
C ARG A 106 4.79 14.12 -8.17
N GLN A 107 5.77 13.59 -7.45
CA GLN A 107 7.06 14.27 -7.22
C GLN A 107 8.08 14.01 -8.32
N PHE A 108 8.08 12.82 -8.90
CA PHE A 108 9.16 12.33 -9.78
C PHE A 108 8.67 11.88 -11.16
N GLY A 109 7.37 11.77 -11.37
CA GLY A 109 6.81 11.28 -12.64
C GLY A 109 6.87 9.77 -12.77
N THR A 110 6.73 9.29 -14.00
CA THR A 110 6.66 7.86 -14.35
C THR A 110 7.79 7.40 -15.26
N ASP A 111 8.67 8.30 -15.71
CA ASP A 111 9.69 8.01 -16.75
C ASP A 111 10.67 6.91 -16.32
N ASP A 112 10.95 6.80 -15.03
CA ASP A 112 11.83 5.78 -14.45
C ASP A 112 11.05 4.57 -13.89
N MET A 113 9.79 4.35 -14.31
CA MET A 113 8.95 3.24 -13.85
C MET A 113 8.57 2.32 -15.00
N LYS A 114 8.69 1.00 -14.81
CA LYS A 114 8.21 -0.02 -15.76
C LYS A 114 6.70 -0.26 -15.65
N GLY A 115 6.10 0.00 -14.48
CA GLY A 115 4.66 -0.19 -14.24
C GLY A 115 4.28 0.01 -12.77
N GLN A 116 3.00 -0.15 -12.50
CA GLN A 116 2.48 -0.10 -11.13
C GLN A 116 1.36 -1.11 -10.88
N VAL A 117 1.27 -1.59 -9.66
CA VAL A 117 0.17 -2.43 -9.16
C VAL A 117 -0.40 -1.80 -7.90
N LEU A 118 -1.70 -1.54 -7.92
CA LEU A 118 -2.42 -0.82 -6.89
C LEU A 118 -3.45 -1.75 -6.26
N ILE A 119 -3.20 -2.13 -5.01
CA ILE A 119 -3.98 -3.15 -4.31
C ILE A 119 -4.94 -2.46 -3.35
N ASP A 120 -6.20 -2.47 -3.74
CA ASP A 120 -7.38 -2.12 -2.94
C ASP A 120 -7.31 -0.77 -2.21
N MET A 121 -7.09 0.31 -2.98
CA MET A 121 -7.11 1.69 -2.49
C MET A 121 -7.77 2.62 -3.50
N PRO A 122 -8.81 3.39 -3.12
CA PRO A 122 -9.32 4.47 -3.93
C PRO A 122 -8.31 5.63 -3.98
N PRO A 123 -8.15 6.31 -5.13
CA PRO A 123 -7.21 7.43 -5.24
C PRO A 123 -7.66 8.68 -4.48
N LYS A 124 -8.88 8.68 -3.96
CA LYS A 124 -9.41 9.69 -3.05
C LYS A 124 -10.28 9.01 -2.00
N SER A 125 -9.91 9.15 -0.73
CA SER A 125 -10.57 8.44 0.35
C SER A 125 -11.94 9.01 0.71
N LEU A 126 -12.20 10.30 0.50
CA LEU A 126 -13.43 10.98 0.86
C LEU A 126 -14.04 11.70 -0.35
N SER A 127 -15.37 11.58 -0.54
CA SER A 127 -16.11 12.30 -1.58
C SER A 127 -17.49 12.74 -1.08
N HIS A 128 -18.04 13.79 -1.69
CA HIS A 128 -19.44 14.19 -1.52
C HIS A 128 -20.41 13.34 -2.36
N ASN A 129 -19.89 12.54 -3.31
CA ASN A 129 -20.67 11.70 -4.23
C ASN A 129 -20.41 10.20 -3.97
N GLU A 130 -20.56 9.76 -2.74
CA GLU A 130 -20.29 8.41 -2.27
C GLU A 130 -20.98 7.29 -3.09
N ASN A 131 -22.10 7.60 -3.70
CA ASN A 131 -22.84 6.64 -4.54
C ASN A 131 -22.26 6.46 -5.95
N GLN A 132 -21.33 7.34 -6.38
CA GLN A 132 -20.74 7.33 -7.71
C GLN A 132 -19.21 7.18 -7.66
N ASP A 133 -18.59 7.56 -6.56
CA ASP A 133 -17.15 7.50 -6.36
C ASP A 133 -16.79 6.26 -5.52
N TRP A 134 -15.68 5.64 -5.86
CA TRP A 134 -15.07 4.65 -4.99
C TRP A 134 -14.32 5.40 -3.90
N VAL A 135 -14.70 5.22 -2.63
CA VAL A 135 -14.15 5.92 -1.46
C VAL A 135 -14.06 5.00 -0.26
N GLU A 136 -13.23 5.34 0.72
CA GLU A 136 -13.06 4.59 1.97
C GLU A 136 -14.31 4.66 2.88
N GLY A 137 -15.03 5.79 2.85
CA GLY A 137 -16.21 5.97 3.67
C GLY A 137 -16.69 7.40 3.76
N LYS A 138 -17.63 7.63 4.66
CA LYS A 138 -18.18 8.98 4.93
C LYS A 138 -17.28 9.77 5.85
N LEU A 139 -17.22 11.07 5.65
CA LEU A 139 -16.41 11.96 6.49
C LEU A 139 -16.73 11.80 7.98
N ASP A 140 -18.01 11.71 8.35
CA ASP A 140 -18.43 11.59 9.75
C ASP A 140 -17.99 10.25 10.35
N ASP A 141 -18.05 9.14 9.60
CA ASP A 141 -17.59 7.83 10.04
C ASP A 141 -16.06 7.82 10.23
N MET A 142 -15.33 8.47 9.31
CA MET A 142 -13.87 8.56 9.40
C MET A 142 -13.44 9.49 10.54
N ALA A 143 -14.15 10.57 10.78
CA ALA A 143 -13.92 11.47 11.93
C ALA A 143 -14.21 10.75 13.26
N ALA A 144 -15.25 9.92 13.31
CA ALA A 144 -15.56 9.08 14.46
C ALA A 144 -14.48 8.03 14.68
N ALA A 145 -14.01 7.36 13.62
CA ALA A 145 -12.91 6.40 13.68
C ALA A 145 -11.64 7.03 14.25
N TYR A 146 -11.23 8.19 13.71
CA TYR A 146 -10.09 8.95 14.24
C TYR A 146 -10.26 9.26 15.72
N THR A 147 -11.42 9.81 16.10
CA THR A 147 -11.67 10.28 17.48
C THR A 147 -11.75 9.14 18.48
N ASN A 148 -12.37 8.02 18.12
CA ASN A 148 -12.61 6.92 19.03
C ASN A 148 -11.40 5.97 19.14
N TYR A 149 -10.64 5.82 18.04
CA TYR A 149 -9.63 4.76 17.96
C TYR A 149 -8.19 5.27 17.92
N LEU A 150 -7.89 6.38 17.25
CA LEU A 150 -6.50 6.80 17.01
C LEU A 150 -5.98 7.82 18.03
N ARG A 151 -6.56 7.89 19.22
CA ARG A 151 -6.16 8.83 20.29
C ARG A 151 -5.47 8.18 21.48
N ASN A 152 -5.33 6.87 21.48
CA ASN A 152 -4.63 6.12 22.53
C ASN A 152 -4.26 4.71 22.04
N PRO A 153 -3.32 4.01 22.70
CA PRO A 153 -2.85 2.69 22.25
C PRO A 153 -3.95 1.61 22.21
N LYS A 154 -4.87 1.65 23.19
CA LYS A 154 -5.99 0.68 23.24
C LYS A 154 -6.91 0.87 22.04
N GLY A 155 -7.24 2.12 21.75
CA GLY A 155 -8.10 2.44 20.59
C GLY A 155 -7.48 2.00 19.27
N GLN A 156 -6.17 2.21 19.07
CA GLN A 156 -5.47 1.70 17.88
C GLN A 156 -5.58 0.17 17.77
N ARG A 157 -5.36 -0.56 18.86
CA ARG A 157 -5.53 -2.02 18.90
C ARG A 157 -6.97 -2.42 18.52
N ASP A 158 -7.97 -1.78 19.14
CA ASP A 158 -9.37 -2.05 18.87
C ASP A 158 -9.73 -1.78 17.40
N PHE A 159 -9.20 -0.68 16.82
CA PHE A 159 -9.40 -0.33 15.41
C PHE A 159 -8.85 -1.40 14.45
N ILE A 160 -7.58 -1.76 14.63
CA ILE A 160 -6.94 -2.77 13.76
C ILE A 160 -7.61 -4.13 13.93
N SER A 161 -7.97 -4.52 15.16
CA SER A 161 -8.66 -5.79 15.42
C SER A 161 -10.05 -5.83 14.73
N ALA A 162 -10.82 -4.75 14.82
CA ALA A 162 -12.11 -4.65 14.16
C ALA A 162 -11.97 -4.67 12.63
N TYR A 163 -11.01 -3.93 12.08
CA TYR A 163 -10.75 -3.87 10.65
C TYR A 163 -10.28 -5.22 10.11
N ALA A 164 -9.37 -5.90 10.82
CA ALA A 164 -8.88 -7.22 10.44
C ALA A 164 -10.01 -8.26 10.31
N ASN A 165 -10.95 -8.26 11.27
CA ASN A 165 -12.08 -9.19 11.28
C ASN A 165 -13.21 -8.83 10.32
N SER A 166 -13.28 -7.59 9.83
CA SER A 166 -14.42 -7.13 9.00
C SER A 166 -14.14 -7.07 7.51
N VAL A 167 -12.92 -6.66 7.10
CA VAL A 167 -12.64 -6.37 5.69
C VAL A 167 -11.32 -6.96 5.16
N MET A 168 -10.35 -7.29 6.02
CA MET A 168 -9.04 -7.74 5.53
C MET A 168 -9.11 -9.09 4.83
N VAL A 169 -9.88 -10.02 5.37
CA VAL A 169 -10.07 -11.36 4.82
C VAL A 169 -11.56 -11.72 4.72
N GLN A 170 -11.88 -12.74 3.93
CA GLN A 170 -13.27 -13.21 3.74
C GLN A 170 -13.65 -14.38 4.65
N ARG A 171 -12.75 -14.80 5.52
CA ARG A 171 -12.94 -15.88 6.50
C ARG A 171 -12.65 -15.41 7.92
N ASP A 172 -13.04 -16.20 8.90
CA ASP A 172 -12.62 -15.96 10.28
C ASP A 172 -11.10 -16.09 10.39
N LEU A 173 -10.47 -15.15 11.12
CA LEU A 173 -9.07 -15.21 11.49
C LEU A 173 -8.89 -16.11 12.71
N THR A 174 -7.82 -16.89 12.73
CA THR A 174 -7.40 -17.54 13.98
C THR A 174 -6.88 -16.51 14.99
N GLU A 175 -6.81 -16.84 16.25
CA GLU A 175 -6.25 -15.96 17.29
C GLU A 175 -4.79 -15.58 16.98
N GLU A 176 -4.01 -16.51 16.45
CA GLU A 176 -2.62 -16.29 16.05
C GLU A 176 -2.52 -15.32 14.86
N GLU A 177 -3.36 -15.48 13.84
CA GLU A 177 -3.41 -14.59 12.68
C GLU A 177 -3.83 -13.18 13.09
N LEU A 178 -4.88 -13.06 13.90
CA LEU A 178 -5.32 -11.75 14.40
C LEU A 178 -4.23 -11.09 15.26
N SER A 179 -3.59 -11.84 16.16
CA SER A 179 -2.49 -11.33 16.97
C SER A 179 -1.34 -10.85 16.11
N TRP A 180 -0.95 -11.63 15.09
CA TRP A 180 0.12 -11.26 14.14
C TRP A 180 -0.20 -9.96 13.38
N LEU A 181 -1.44 -9.80 12.88
CA LEU A 181 -1.86 -8.57 12.19
C LEU A 181 -1.82 -7.36 13.13
N VAL A 182 -2.36 -7.53 14.33
CA VAL A 182 -2.45 -6.45 15.33
C VAL A 182 -1.05 -6.03 15.80
N GLU A 183 -0.18 -6.99 16.17
CA GLU A 183 1.15 -6.68 16.69
C GLU A 183 2.04 -5.97 15.67
N GLN A 184 1.95 -6.32 14.38
CA GLN A 184 2.65 -5.56 13.33
C GLN A 184 2.23 -4.09 13.33
N SER A 185 0.93 -3.83 13.30
CA SER A 185 0.39 -2.48 13.23
C SER A 185 0.76 -1.66 14.48
N LEU A 186 0.81 -2.28 15.64
CA LEU A 186 1.15 -1.61 16.91
C LEU A 186 2.64 -1.27 17.05
N THR A 187 3.50 -1.72 16.14
CA THR A 187 4.88 -1.21 16.05
C THR A 187 4.91 0.29 15.75
N THR A 188 3.92 0.79 15.01
CA THR A 188 3.72 2.23 14.77
C THR A 188 2.89 2.83 15.92
N PRO A 189 3.41 3.80 16.70
CA PRO A 189 2.67 4.42 17.80
C PRO A 189 1.38 5.12 17.33
N TYR A 190 0.34 5.09 18.17
CA TYR A 190 -0.98 5.61 17.84
C TYR A 190 -0.99 7.07 17.35
N TYR A 191 -0.13 7.94 17.87
CA TYR A 191 -0.05 9.35 17.46
C TYR A 191 0.57 9.51 16.09
N ILE A 192 1.46 8.61 15.69
CA ILE A 192 1.98 8.52 14.30
C ILE A 192 0.91 7.94 13.39
N ALA A 193 0.26 6.86 13.82
CA ALA A 193 -0.86 6.28 13.08
C ALA A 193 -1.97 7.33 12.83
N ALA A 194 -2.28 8.18 13.81
CA ALA A 194 -3.23 9.26 13.64
C ALA A 194 -2.83 10.28 12.57
N ASN A 195 -1.54 10.64 12.51
CA ASN A 195 -1.02 11.55 11.46
C ASN A 195 -1.09 10.91 10.08
N LEU A 196 -0.66 9.66 9.94
CA LEU A 196 -0.73 8.90 8.69
C LEU A 196 -2.18 8.74 8.21
N PHE A 197 -3.09 8.40 9.12
CA PHE A 197 -4.51 8.25 8.80
C PHE A 197 -5.11 9.55 8.27
N SER A 198 -4.90 10.66 8.95
CA SER A 198 -5.40 11.97 8.51
C SER A 198 -4.74 12.43 7.21
N SER A 199 -3.44 12.23 7.04
CA SER A 199 -2.72 12.52 5.79
C SER A 199 -3.34 11.76 4.61
N GLY A 200 -3.60 10.45 4.78
CA GLY A 200 -4.20 9.63 3.74
C GLY A 200 -5.65 9.99 3.43
N LEU A 201 -6.48 10.21 4.46
CA LEU A 201 -7.90 10.54 4.29
C LEU A 201 -8.14 11.84 3.52
N PHE A 202 -7.32 12.86 3.78
CA PHE A 202 -7.48 14.18 3.15
C PHE A 202 -6.69 14.35 1.85
N SER A 203 -6.03 13.32 1.37
CA SER A 203 -5.31 13.32 0.10
C SER A 203 -6.25 13.12 -1.10
N ASP A 204 -5.84 13.65 -2.24
CA ASP A 204 -6.51 13.46 -3.53
C ASP A 204 -5.44 13.15 -4.59
N TYR A 205 -5.40 11.90 -5.05
CA TYR A 205 -4.45 11.37 -6.03
C TYR A 205 -5.12 10.98 -7.36
N ARG A 206 -6.31 11.53 -7.64
CA ARG A 206 -7.04 11.19 -8.88
C ARG A 206 -6.27 11.59 -10.13
N GLU A 207 -5.51 12.68 -10.07
CA GLU A 207 -4.65 13.12 -11.17
C GLU A 207 -3.51 12.13 -11.43
N GLU A 208 -2.79 11.70 -10.39
CA GLU A 208 -1.70 10.74 -10.48
C GLU A 208 -2.19 9.34 -10.89
N ALA A 209 -3.35 8.93 -10.37
CA ALA A 209 -3.99 7.67 -10.76
C ALA A 209 -4.39 7.67 -12.25
N ALA A 210 -4.95 8.77 -12.75
CA ALA A 210 -5.32 8.93 -14.14
C ALA A 210 -4.08 9.05 -15.06
N SER A 211 -3.18 9.98 -14.76
CA SER A 211 -1.99 10.23 -15.58
C SER A 211 -1.02 9.06 -15.58
N GLY A 212 -0.75 8.47 -14.43
CA GLY A 212 0.10 7.29 -14.31
C GLY A 212 -0.41 6.13 -15.16
N SER A 213 -1.70 5.79 -15.07
CA SER A 213 -2.29 4.72 -15.87
C SER A 213 -2.38 5.02 -17.37
N GLN A 214 -2.24 6.27 -17.79
CA GLN A 214 -2.12 6.66 -19.20
C GLN A 214 -0.69 6.41 -19.74
N GLN A 215 0.32 6.55 -18.88
CA GLN A 215 1.73 6.59 -19.25
C GLN A 215 2.42 5.24 -19.07
N ILE A 216 2.09 4.49 -18.01
CA ILE A 216 2.72 3.20 -17.72
C ILE A 216 1.67 2.10 -17.52
N PRO A 217 2.04 0.83 -17.77
CA PRO A 217 1.21 -0.32 -17.46
C PRO A 217 0.74 -0.30 -16.01
N THR A 218 -0.57 -0.42 -15.81
CA THR A 218 -1.20 -0.32 -14.50
C THR A 218 -2.18 -1.47 -14.28
N LEU A 219 -2.06 -2.13 -13.12
CA LEU A 219 -3.00 -3.13 -12.63
C LEU A 219 -3.61 -2.65 -11.31
N TYR A 220 -4.93 -2.60 -11.23
CA TYR A 220 -5.68 -2.53 -9.98
C TYR A 220 -6.16 -3.92 -9.59
N VAL A 221 -5.93 -4.31 -8.33
CA VAL A 221 -6.55 -5.50 -7.73
C VAL A 221 -7.47 -5.02 -6.62
N VAL A 222 -8.78 -5.16 -6.81
CA VAL A 222 -9.82 -4.59 -5.94
C VAL A 222 -10.48 -5.70 -5.15
N ALA A 223 -10.79 -5.45 -3.88
CA ALA A 223 -11.55 -6.39 -3.06
C ALA A 223 -12.99 -6.56 -3.57
N GLU A 224 -13.54 -7.76 -3.37
CA GLU A 224 -14.87 -8.11 -3.90
C GLU A 224 -15.98 -7.18 -3.39
N HIS A 225 -15.91 -6.75 -2.12
CA HIS A 225 -16.91 -5.87 -1.54
C HIS A 225 -16.91 -4.45 -2.14
N TRP A 226 -15.81 -3.99 -2.73
CA TRP A 226 -15.73 -2.71 -3.44
C TRP A 226 -16.05 -2.82 -4.94
N SER A 227 -16.06 -4.02 -5.51
CA SER A 227 -16.04 -4.23 -6.97
C SER A 227 -17.14 -3.52 -7.74
N SER A 228 -18.34 -3.41 -7.15
CA SER A 228 -19.49 -2.75 -7.77
C SER A 228 -19.34 -1.24 -7.97
N THR A 229 -18.56 -0.57 -7.10
CA THR A 229 -18.27 0.86 -7.19
C THR A 229 -16.92 1.13 -7.83
N ALA A 230 -15.89 0.35 -7.49
CA ALA A 230 -14.53 0.54 -7.96
C ALA A 230 -14.37 0.33 -9.47
N ARG A 231 -14.96 -0.74 -10.05
CA ARG A 231 -14.83 -1.01 -11.50
C ARG A 231 -15.39 0.11 -12.37
N PRO A 232 -16.65 0.58 -12.22
CA PRO A 232 -17.16 1.71 -13.00
C PRO A 232 -16.35 2.99 -12.79
N TYR A 233 -15.92 3.24 -11.56
CA TYR A 233 -15.10 4.40 -11.23
C TYR A 233 -13.75 4.37 -11.95
N LEU A 234 -13.01 3.25 -11.84
CA LEU A 234 -11.70 3.09 -12.48
C LEU A 234 -11.81 3.07 -14.01
N ASN A 235 -12.84 2.46 -14.59
CA ASN A 235 -13.07 2.50 -16.04
C ASN A 235 -13.22 3.93 -16.57
N LYS A 236 -13.72 4.85 -15.75
CA LYS A 236 -13.83 6.27 -16.10
C LYS A 236 -12.54 7.03 -15.83
N LEU A 237 -11.90 6.80 -14.67
CA LEU A 237 -10.72 7.55 -14.23
C LEU A 237 -9.45 7.08 -14.93
N ALA A 238 -9.26 5.77 -15.06
CA ALA A 238 -8.06 5.10 -15.51
C ALA A 238 -8.37 4.04 -16.59
N PRO A 239 -8.93 4.44 -17.77
CA PRO A 239 -9.50 3.49 -18.74
C PRO A 239 -8.48 2.55 -19.39
N LYS A 240 -7.18 2.82 -19.28
CA LYS A 240 -6.11 1.92 -19.76
C LYS A 240 -5.63 0.92 -18.73
N ALA A 241 -5.98 1.10 -17.45
CA ALA A 241 -5.59 0.18 -16.41
C ALA A 241 -6.35 -1.15 -16.53
N ALA A 242 -5.67 -2.25 -16.26
CA ALA A 242 -6.32 -3.51 -15.97
C ALA A 242 -6.96 -3.46 -14.58
N VAL A 243 -8.15 -4.04 -14.42
CA VAL A 243 -8.86 -4.09 -13.13
C VAL A 243 -9.31 -5.52 -12.87
N ASP A 244 -8.67 -6.17 -11.91
CA ASP A 244 -9.05 -7.48 -11.41
C ASP A 244 -9.70 -7.39 -10.04
N VAL A 245 -10.51 -8.40 -9.68
CA VAL A 245 -11.23 -8.48 -8.41
C VAL A 245 -10.87 -9.78 -7.73
N LEU A 246 -10.51 -9.70 -6.45
CA LEU A 246 -10.10 -10.86 -5.67
C LEU A 246 -10.34 -10.63 -4.17
N GLY A 247 -11.01 -11.55 -3.50
CA GLY A 247 -11.03 -11.69 -2.05
C GLY A 247 -11.39 -10.45 -1.23
N GLY A 248 -10.83 -10.36 -0.03
CA GLY A 248 -10.91 -9.21 0.88
C GLY A 248 -9.79 -8.20 0.65
N HIS A 249 -9.65 -7.23 1.56
CA HIS A 249 -8.63 -6.15 1.47
C HIS A 249 -7.19 -6.68 1.45
N MET A 250 -6.95 -7.83 2.04
CA MET A 250 -5.64 -8.49 2.11
C MET A 250 -5.59 -9.75 1.22
N MET A 251 -6.16 -9.66 0.01
CA MET A 251 -6.28 -10.76 -0.95
C MET A 251 -4.94 -11.40 -1.33
N PHE A 252 -3.87 -10.64 -1.37
CA PHE A 252 -2.52 -11.14 -1.67
C PHE A 252 -1.97 -12.07 -0.58
N TRP A 253 -2.50 -11.97 0.63
CA TRP A 253 -2.16 -12.84 1.76
C TRP A 253 -3.12 -14.04 1.83
N GLU A 254 -4.45 -13.80 1.78
CA GLU A 254 -5.46 -14.84 1.89
C GLU A 254 -5.52 -15.75 0.67
N HIS A 255 -5.53 -15.17 -0.53
CA HIS A 255 -5.63 -15.86 -1.82
C HIS A 255 -4.31 -15.74 -2.61
N HIS A 256 -3.18 -15.94 -1.94
CA HIS A 256 -1.85 -15.64 -2.50
C HIS A 256 -1.56 -16.35 -3.82
N GLU A 257 -1.98 -17.61 -4.03
CA GLU A 257 -1.76 -18.32 -5.30
C GLU A 257 -2.48 -17.66 -6.48
N ARG A 258 -3.75 -17.26 -6.27
CA ARG A 258 -4.51 -16.53 -7.29
C ARG A 258 -3.94 -15.14 -7.53
N PHE A 259 -3.52 -14.46 -6.47
CA PHE A 259 -2.83 -13.17 -6.59
C PHE A 259 -1.52 -13.30 -7.37
N HIS A 260 -0.71 -14.33 -7.10
CA HIS A 260 0.51 -14.60 -7.87
C HIS A 260 0.20 -14.80 -9.35
N THR A 261 -0.83 -15.57 -9.69
CA THR A 261 -1.27 -15.78 -11.07
C THR A 261 -1.68 -14.48 -11.77
N LEU A 262 -2.42 -13.59 -11.09
CA LEU A 262 -2.79 -12.27 -11.61
C LEU A 262 -1.55 -11.40 -11.88
N MET A 263 -0.63 -11.38 -10.92
CA MET A 263 0.64 -10.65 -11.04
C MET A 263 1.48 -11.17 -12.20
N GLU A 264 1.65 -12.49 -12.32
CA GLU A 264 2.41 -13.12 -13.42
C GLU A 264 1.80 -12.78 -14.79
N ALA A 265 0.48 -12.82 -14.91
CA ALA A 265 -0.22 -12.44 -16.13
C ALA A 265 -0.04 -10.96 -16.50
N PHE A 266 0.08 -10.09 -15.49
CA PHE A 266 0.41 -8.67 -15.69
C PHE A 266 1.88 -8.50 -16.10
N LEU A 267 2.82 -9.12 -15.37
CA LEU A 267 4.26 -9.04 -15.61
C LEU A 267 4.66 -9.55 -16.99
N ALA A 268 4.06 -10.66 -17.45
CA ALA A 268 4.32 -11.23 -18.77
C ALA A 268 3.99 -10.30 -19.95
N LYS A 269 3.17 -9.27 -19.74
CA LYS A 269 2.85 -8.25 -20.76
C LYS A 269 3.85 -7.10 -20.77
N GLN A 270 4.82 -7.09 -19.83
CA GLN A 270 5.82 -6.03 -19.69
C GLN A 270 7.22 -6.46 -20.21
N THR A 271 7.34 -7.70 -20.68
CA THR A 271 8.57 -8.25 -21.30
C THR A 271 8.64 -7.95 -22.83
#